data_499cde33d0a3b6de0d106bc85faa7981
#
_entry.id   499cde33d0a3b6de0d106bc85faa7981
#
_cell.length_a   1.000
_cell.length_b   1.000
_cell.length_c   1.000
_cell.angle_alpha   90.00
_cell.angle_beta   90.00
_cell.angle_gamma   90.00
#
_symmetry.space_group_name_H-M   'P 1'
#
loop_
_entity.id
_entity.type
_entity.pdbx_description
1 polymer ?
#
loop_
_entity_poly.entity_id
_entity_poly.type
_entity_poly.pdbx_seq_one_letter_code
_entity_poly.pdbx_strand_id
1 'polypeptide(L)'
;MWIAHSSEDGGYLSIVSHRYKPEFLMVRARVEEHITSLWPDTEIYAPSGSHDYQYRADIPREEVARVIIEYIVSELTYDDFKSSVNDWNLRRAFGDIWSIMVDYFGTGYGNE
;
A
#
# COMPACT_ATOMS: atom_id res chain seq x y z
N MET A 1 9.00 -2.85 -1.68
CA MET A 1 7.87 -3.67 -1.16
C MET A 1 6.58 -2.99 -1.54
N TRP A 2 5.67 -3.71 -2.11
CA TRP A 2 4.34 -3.20 -2.39
C TRP A 2 3.39 -3.67 -1.31
N ILE A 3 2.54 -2.75 -0.84
CA ILE A 3 1.53 -3.06 0.18
C ILE A 3 0.20 -2.51 -0.27
N ALA A 4 -0.80 -3.38 -0.31
CA ALA A 4 -2.20 -3.00 -0.49
C ALA A 4 -2.89 -3.13 0.87
N HIS A 5 -3.64 -2.09 1.27
CA HIS A 5 -4.32 -2.09 2.56
C HIS A 5 -5.74 -1.54 2.43
N SER A 6 -6.54 -1.77 3.45
CA SER A 6 -7.94 -1.34 3.49
C SER A 6 -8.21 -0.31 4.59
N SER A 7 -7.18 0.32 5.15
CA SER A 7 -7.38 1.34 6.17
C SER A 7 -8.13 2.53 5.58
N GLU A 8 -9.18 2.96 6.25
CA GLU A 8 -10.12 3.97 5.73
C GLU A 8 -10.67 3.54 4.37
N ASP A 9 -10.36 4.26 3.30
CA ASP A 9 -10.85 3.92 1.96
C ASP A 9 -9.92 2.98 1.21
N GLY A 10 -8.81 2.60 1.84
CA GLY A 10 -7.83 1.72 1.23
C GLY A 10 -6.63 2.45 0.65
N GLY A 11 -5.63 1.72 0.24
CA GLY A 11 -4.45 2.31 -0.35
C GLY A 11 -3.52 1.30 -0.99
N TYR A 12 -2.63 1.81 -1.83
CA TYR A 12 -1.58 1.02 -2.48
C TYR A 12 -0.27 1.78 -2.33
N LEU A 13 0.70 1.15 -1.69
CA LEU A 13 1.97 1.77 -1.33
C LEU A 13 3.13 1.06 -1.99
N SER A 14 4.16 1.84 -2.33
CA SER A 14 5.47 1.31 -2.70
C SER A 14 6.47 1.82 -1.67
N ILE A 15 7.04 0.90 -0.90
CA ILE A 15 7.95 1.23 0.20
C ILE A 15 9.34 0.72 -0.13
N VAL A 16 10.32 1.63 -0.10
CA VAL A 16 11.71 1.30 -0.38
C VAL A 16 12.61 1.91 0.68
N SER A 17 13.85 1.43 0.73
CA SER A 17 14.86 2.00 1.62
C SER A 17 15.19 3.42 1.17
N HIS A 18 15.37 4.33 2.13
CA HIS A 18 15.78 5.69 1.81
C HIS A 18 17.22 5.68 1.31
N ARG A 19 17.47 6.37 0.20
CA ARG A 19 18.78 6.33 -0.45
C ARG A 19 19.91 6.85 0.44
N TYR A 20 19.63 7.89 1.25
CA TYR A 20 20.66 8.58 2.02
C TYR A 20 20.52 8.41 3.52
N LYS A 21 19.39 7.91 4.01
CA LYS A 21 19.10 7.78 5.44
C LYS A 21 18.67 6.34 5.72
N PRO A 22 19.60 5.43 6.01
CA PRO A 22 19.28 3.99 6.09
C PRO A 22 18.29 3.64 7.22
N GLU A 23 18.16 4.49 8.24
CA GLU A 23 17.18 4.27 9.30
C GLU A 23 15.76 4.67 8.89
N PHE A 24 15.59 5.27 7.71
CA PHE A 24 14.27 5.67 7.19
C PHE A 24 13.85 4.79 6.03
N LEU A 25 12.53 4.68 5.84
CA LEU A 25 11.95 4.14 4.63
C LEU A 25 11.27 5.27 3.87
N MET A 26 11.29 5.18 2.54
CA MET A 26 10.54 6.09 1.69
C MET A 26 9.22 5.40 1.36
N VAL A 27 8.13 5.95 1.87
CA VAL A 27 6.78 5.45 1.60
C VAL A 27 6.20 6.28 0.47
N ARG A 28 5.83 5.62 -0.63
CA ARG A 28 5.41 6.29 -1.85
C ARG A 28 4.02 5.84 -2.27
N ALA A 29 3.24 6.77 -2.84
CA ALA A 29 1.90 6.47 -3.33
C ALA A 29 1.53 7.38 -4.49
N ARG A 30 0.50 6.97 -5.24
CA ARG A 30 -0.06 7.80 -6.30
C ARG A 30 -1.13 8.74 -5.79
N VAL A 31 -1.67 8.46 -4.61
CA VAL A 31 -2.71 9.25 -3.95
C VAL A 31 -2.23 9.53 -2.53
N GLU A 32 -2.33 10.79 -2.10
CA GLU A 32 -1.80 11.20 -0.79
C GLU A 32 -2.46 10.43 0.35
N GLU A 33 -3.77 10.22 0.26
CA GLU A 33 -4.54 9.52 1.28
C GLU A 33 -4.13 8.08 1.47
N HIS A 34 -3.51 7.46 0.48
CA HIS A 34 -2.98 6.11 0.64
C HIS A 34 -1.89 6.04 1.71
N ILE A 35 -1.19 7.15 1.94
CA ILE A 35 -0.17 7.25 2.99
C ILE A 35 -0.80 7.73 4.29
N THR A 36 -1.60 8.80 4.24
CA THR A 36 -2.11 9.44 5.45
C THR A 36 -3.15 8.60 6.18
N SER A 37 -3.78 7.64 5.50
CA SER A 37 -4.69 6.71 6.18
C SER A 37 -3.96 5.85 7.22
N LEU A 38 -2.67 5.59 7.03
CA LEU A 38 -1.85 4.82 7.98
C LEU A 38 -0.97 5.72 8.84
N TRP A 39 -0.44 6.80 8.27
CA TRP A 39 0.44 7.74 8.97
C TRP A 39 -0.12 9.15 8.83
N PRO A 40 -1.18 9.50 9.61
CA PRO A 40 -1.91 10.76 9.40
C PRO A 40 -1.09 12.01 9.70
N ASP A 41 -0.07 11.89 10.53
CA ASP A 41 0.73 13.04 10.96
C ASP A 41 2.06 13.18 10.20
N THR A 42 2.32 12.31 9.23
CA THR A 42 3.59 12.37 8.50
C THR A 42 3.59 13.53 7.51
N GLU A 43 4.79 14.08 7.28
CA GLU A 43 4.96 15.14 6.29
C GLU A 43 5.04 14.52 4.90
N ILE A 44 4.13 14.94 4.03
CA ILE A 44 4.08 14.46 2.65
C ILE A 44 4.78 15.47 1.75
N TYR A 45 5.60 14.99 0.84
CA TYR A 45 6.17 15.84 -0.19
C TYR A 45 5.91 15.24 -1.57
N ALA A 46 5.89 16.12 -2.58
CA ALA A 46 5.70 15.74 -3.97
C ALA A 46 6.90 16.29 -4.75
N PRO A 47 7.81 15.43 -5.25
CA PRO A 47 8.95 15.91 -6.00
C PRO A 47 8.49 16.59 -7.29
N SER A 48 9.28 17.57 -7.76
CA SER A 48 8.98 18.26 -9.01
C SER A 48 9.12 17.31 -10.20
N GLY A 49 8.35 17.59 -11.26
CA GLY A 49 8.37 16.77 -12.45
C GLY A 49 7.35 15.64 -12.41
N SER A 50 7.46 14.76 -13.38
CA SER A 50 6.54 13.62 -13.52
C SER A 50 7.19 12.37 -12.94
N HIS A 51 6.49 11.75 -11.99
CA HIS A 51 6.94 10.53 -11.33
C HIS A 51 5.81 9.51 -11.28
N ASP A 52 6.17 8.23 -11.25
CA ASP A 52 5.18 7.15 -11.13
C ASP A 52 4.49 7.17 -9.76
N TYR A 53 5.20 7.62 -8.71
CA TYR A 53 4.64 7.82 -7.37
C TYR A 53 4.80 9.29 -7.01
N GLN A 54 3.71 10.05 -7.10
CA GLN A 54 3.76 11.50 -6.94
C GLN A 54 3.90 11.93 -5.49
N TYR A 55 3.43 11.14 -4.53
CA TYR A 55 3.44 11.49 -3.12
C TYR A 55 4.39 10.59 -2.34
N ARG A 56 5.16 11.21 -1.44
CA ARG A 56 6.21 10.50 -0.70
C ARG A 56 6.28 11.00 0.73
N ALA A 57 6.71 10.10 1.62
CA ALA A 57 7.00 10.44 3.01
C ALA A 57 8.21 9.63 3.46
N ASP A 58 9.11 10.29 4.19
CA ASP A 58 10.26 9.62 4.80
C ASP A 58 9.88 9.30 6.24
N ILE A 59 9.76 8.03 6.57
CA ILE A 59 9.27 7.57 7.86
C ILE A 59 10.30 6.62 8.46
N PRO A 60 10.63 6.76 9.77
CA PRO A 60 11.56 5.84 10.42
C PRO A 60 11.08 4.39 10.27
N ARG A 61 12.04 3.46 10.06
CA ARG A 61 11.73 2.03 9.87
C ARG A 61 10.86 1.48 11.00
N GLU A 62 11.18 1.81 12.24
CA GLU A 62 10.43 1.31 13.39
C GLU A 62 9.00 1.84 13.39
N GLU A 63 8.80 3.05 12.94
CA GLU A 63 7.45 3.61 12.87
C GLU A 63 6.63 2.94 11.77
N VAL A 64 7.23 2.68 10.60
CA VAL A 64 6.57 1.93 9.54
C VAL A 64 6.16 0.55 10.05
N ALA A 65 7.09 -0.14 10.71
CA ALA A 65 6.84 -1.48 11.24
C ALA A 65 5.75 -1.46 12.30
N ARG A 66 5.81 -0.48 13.22
CA ARG A 66 4.82 -0.37 14.30
C ARG A 66 3.40 -0.21 13.75
N VAL A 67 3.23 0.67 12.78
CA VAL A 67 1.91 0.93 12.20
C VAL A 67 1.39 -0.27 11.41
N ILE A 68 2.27 -0.95 10.68
CA ILE A 68 1.86 -2.14 9.92
C ILE A 68 1.48 -3.27 10.87
N ILE A 69 2.24 -3.47 11.96
CA ILE A 69 1.88 -4.46 12.97
C ILE A 69 0.52 -4.14 13.57
N GLU A 70 0.30 -2.89 13.92
CA GLU A 70 -0.97 -2.45 14.50
C GLU A 70 -2.13 -2.67 13.53
N TYR A 71 -1.93 -2.38 12.25
CA TYR A 71 -2.92 -2.65 11.21
C TYR A 71 -3.26 -4.14 11.16
N ILE A 72 -2.26 -4.99 11.16
CA ILE A 72 -2.46 -6.44 11.10
C ILE A 72 -3.26 -6.93 12.32
N VAL A 73 -2.92 -6.44 13.50
CA VAL A 73 -3.55 -6.90 14.73
C VAL A 73 -4.96 -6.37 14.89
N SER A 74 -5.23 -5.13 14.50
CA SER A 74 -6.48 -4.44 14.84
C SER A 74 -7.44 -4.25 13.66
N GLU A 75 -6.92 -4.10 12.44
CA GLU A 75 -7.78 -3.77 11.30
C GLU A 75 -7.95 -4.91 10.30
N LEU A 76 -7.00 -5.84 10.26
CA LEU A 76 -7.07 -6.95 9.30
C LEU A 76 -8.02 -8.01 9.84
N THR A 77 -9.31 -7.75 9.71
CA THR A 77 -10.37 -8.65 10.19
C THR A 77 -11.20 -9.26 9.07
N TYR A 78 -10.90 -8.91 7.83
CA TYR A 78 -11.60 -9.38 6.64
C TYR A 78 -11.01 -10.72 6.15
N ASP A 79 -11.83 -11.51 5.49
CA ASP A 79 -11.39 -12.74 4.81
C ASP A 79 -11.31 -12.56 3.28
N ASP A 80 -11.84 -11.46 2.74
CA ASP A 80 -11.73 -11.10 1.34
C ASP A 80 -11.21 -9.66 1.25
N PHE A 81 -9.96 -9.50 0.87
CA PHE A 81 -9.31 -8.20 0.85
C PHE A 81 -10.00 -7.22 -0.11
N LYS A 82 -10.31 -7.67 -1.33
CA LYS A 82 -10.88 -6.76 -2.33
C LYS A 82 -12.19 -6.15 -1.86
N SER A 83 -13.02 -6.94 -1.20
CA SER A 83 -14.31 -6.47 -0.69
C SER A 83 -14.15 -5.52 0.50
N SER A 84 -13.00 -5.53 1.16
CA SER A 84 -12.74 -4.65 2.30
C SER A 84 -12.37 -3.23 1.88
N VAL A 85 -12.03 -3.02 0.61
CA VAL A 85 -11.59 -1.71 0.11
C VAL A 85 -12.81 -0.90 -0.31
N ASN A 86 -12.97 0.28 0.27
CA ASN A 86 -14.15 1.12 0.03
C ASN A 86 -14.06 1.94 -1.25
N ASP A 87 -12.86 2.40 -1.61
CA ASP A 87 -12.68 3.17 -2.84
C ASP A 87 -12.94 2.28 -4.05
N TRP A 88 -13.92 2.66 -4.87
CA TRP A 88 -14.36 1.85 -6.00
C TRP A 88 -13.26 1.66 -7.05
N ASN A 89 -12.54 2.73 -7.40
CA ASN A 89 -11.49 2.64 -8.41
C ASN A 89 -10.34 1.76 -7.92
N LEU A 90 -9.99 1.88 -6.64
CA LEU A 90 -8.93 1.08 -6.05
C LEU A 90 -9.35 -0.39 -5.98
N ARG A 91 -10.62 -0.66 -5.64
CA ARG A 91 -11.14 -2.02 -5.62
C ARG A 91 -11.03 -2.66 -7.01
N ARG A 92 -11.36 -1.91 -8.06
CA ARG A 92 -11.24 -2.39 -9.44
C ARG A 92 -9.79 -2.67 -9.79
N ALA A 93 -8.87 -1.78 -9.41
CA ALA A 93 -7.45 -1.97 -9.67
C ALA A 93 -6.95 -3.25 -9.00
N PHE A 94 -7.35 -3.51 -7.76
CA PHE A 94 -6.95 -4.73 -7.07
C PHE A 94 -7.55 -5.98 -7.72
N GLY A 95 -8.77 -5.87 -8.25
CA GLY A 95 -9.36 -6.95 -9.04
C GLY A 95 -8.56 -7.25 -10.29
N ASP A 96 -8.06 -6.22 -10.96
CA ASP A 96 -7.22 -6.40 -12.15
C ASP A 96 -5.89 -7.05 -11.78
N ILE A 97 -5.28 -6.66 -10.68
CA ILE A 97 -4.06 -7.31 -10.18
C ILE A 97 -4.32 -8.79 -9.90
N TRP A 98 -5.45 -9.11 -9.27
CA TRP A 98 -5.83 -10.50 -9.01
C TRP A 98 -5.91 -11.28 -10.32
N SER A 99 -6.54 -10.70 -11.35
CA SER A 99 -6.69 -11.35 -12.66
C SER A 99 -5.34 -11.59 -13.33
N ILE A 100 -4.42 -10.61 -13.25
CA ILE A 100 -3.09 -10.76 -13.82
C ILE A 100 -2.35 -11.90 -13.12
N MET A 101 -2.45 -12.00 -11.81
CA MET A 101 -1.78 -13.07 -11.07
C MET A 101 -2.35 -14.44 -11.43
N VAL A 102 -3.66 -14.53 -11.66
CA VAL A 102 -4.30 -15.77 -12.12
C VAL A 102 -3.76 -16.14 -13.51
N ASP A 103 -3.63 -15.17 -14.40
CA ASP A 103 -3.14 -15.42 -15.75
C ASP A 103 -1.72 -15.99 -15.75
N TYR A 104 -0.88 -15.53 -14.84
CA TYR A 104 0.52 -15.96 -14.79
C TYR A 104 0.74 -17.21 -13.96
N PHE A 105 -0.03 -17.41 -12.89
CA PHE A 105 0.25 -18.44 -11.89
C PHE A 105 -0.89 -19.45 -11.70
N GLY A 106 -2.04 -19.23 -12.35
CA GLY A 106 -3.20 -20.09 -12.19
C GLY A 106 -3.95 -19.80 -10.89
N THR A 107 -5.07 -20.50 -10.72
CA THR A 107 -5.94 -20.32 -9.56
C THR A 107 -5.61 -21.27 -8.42
N GLY A 108 -4.83 -22.30 -8.68
CA GLY A 108 -4.64 -23.36 -7.70
C GLY A 108 -5.75 -24.39 -7.70
N TYR A 109 -6.73 -24.24 -8.60
CA TYR A 109 -7.82 -25.22 -8.73
C TYR A 109 -7.58 -26.16 -9.88
N GLY A 110 -7.93 -27.33 -9.68
CA GLY A 110 -7.89 -28.46 -10.48
C GLY A 110 -7.58 -28.37 -11.88
N ASN A 111 -7.28 -28.50 -12.69
CA ASN A 111 -6.89 -28.76 -14.03
C ASN A 111 -5.40 -29.00 -14.09
N GLU A 112 -4.85 -28.91 -12.96
CA GLU A 112 -3.45 -29.20 -12.86
C GLU A 112 -3.14 -30.61 -13.16
#